data_4237b10cf41bf66014f119a28dc13451
#
_entry.id   4237b10cf41bf66014f119a28dc13451
#
_cell.length_a   1.000
_cell.length_b   1.000
_cell.length_c   1.000
_cell.angle_alpha   90.00
_cell.angle_beta   90.00
_cell.angle_gamma   90.00
#
_symmetry.space_group_name_H-M   'P 1'
#
loop_
_entity.id
_entity.type
_entity.pdbx_description
1 polymer ?
#
loop_
_entity_poly.entity_id
_entity_poly.type
_entity_poly.pdbx_seq_one_letter_code
_entity_poly.pdbx_strand_id
1 'polypeptide(L)'
;MHKKQLHIVSFDVPFPANYGGVIDVFYKIKSLHRERVGVVLHCFQYGREKSEELESICEKVYYYKRKMNWLGFFSKTPFIVYSRKNKELFQNLMKDDFPIIFEGIHTTASISKINKKRTFIRSHNIEWEYYKNLLISEKNLFKKFFFWVEHIKLKFYETKIYKDQNVLAISEKDQKWLINNGANAVLVNPFHRNESIKILKKTDDYVLYHGNFNVSDNEDAAMYFIELFKFLPIKLKIAGLNPSKKMKSSSLGCNNITIIDSPQDQKMIQLIRDARLNLFYSAHSSGVKLKLINALFNAQRCLVSHEFLVNSDLSLMCISVNHANWKGKIEEEFNRNFNIE
;
A
#
# COMPACT_ATOMS: atom_id res chain seq x y z
N MET A 1 31.54 -9.16 17.75
CA MET A 1 30.15 -8.83 18.06
C MET A 1 29.25 -9.74 17.24
N HIS A 2 28.35 -10.50 17.89
CA HIS A 2 27.37 -11.29 17.15
C HIS A 2 26.50 -10.34 16.34
N LYS A 3 26.40 -10.57 15.03
CA LYS A 3 25.57 -9.79 14.11
C LYS A 3 24.10 -9.93 14.53
N LYS A 4 23.40 -8.82 14.77
CA LYS A 4 21.96 -8.88 15.05
C LYS A 4 21.24 -9.47 13.82
N GLN A 5 20.36 -10.44 14.04
CA GLN A 5 19.61 -11.11 12.97
C GLN A 5 18.12 -11.20 13.31
N LEU A 6 17.28 -11.26 12.28
CA LEU A 6 15.84 -11.49 12.42
C LEU A 6 15.27 -12.19 11.18
N HIS A 7 14.12 -12.84 11.37
CA HIS A 7 13.31 -13.38 10.28
C HIS A 7 12.25 -12.36 9.84
N ILE A 8 12.04 -12.25 8.53
CA ILE A 8 10.88 -11.58 7.95
C ILE A 8 10.11 -12.60 7.12
N VAL A 9 8.82 -12.77 7.43
CA VAL A 9 7.92 -13.65 6.67
C VAL A 9 7.02 -12.80 5.81
N SER A 10 7.33 -12.69 4.54
CA SER A 10 6.61 -11.85 3.57
C SER A 10 5.48 -12.62 2.87
N PHE A 11 4.34 -11.96 2.72
CA PHE A 11 3.15 -12.52 2.05
C PHE A 11 3.31 -12.66 0.53
N ASP A 12 4.30 -11.99 -0.06
CA ASP A 12 4.69 -12.07 -1.47
C ASP A 12 6.20 -11.84 -1.58
N VAL A 13 6.80 -12.00 -2.75
CA VAL A 13 8.18 -11.58 -3.04
C VAL A 13 8.21 -10.04 -3.07
N PRO A 14 8.95 -9.35 -2.17
CA PRO A 14 8.83 -7.90 -2.03
C PRO A 14 9.58 -7.09 -3.10
N PHE A 15 10.07 -7.71 -4.16
CA PHE A 15 10.69 -7.05 -5.31
C PHE A 15 10.06 -7.54 -6.63
N PRO A 16 9.82 -6.63 -7.62
CA PRO A 16 9.97 -5.17 -7.56
C PRO A 16 8.96 -4.52 -6.58
N ALA A 17 9.39 -3.45 -5.88
CA ALA A 17 8.59 -2.75 -4.86
C ALA A 17 7.58 -1.79 -5.53
N ASN A 18 6.50 -2.31 -6.11
CA ASN A 18 5.57 -1.60 -6.98
C ASN A 18 4.12 -1.49 -6.47
N TYR A 19 3.81 -2.04 -5.28
CA TYR A 19 2.53 -1.79 -4.59
C TYR A 19 2.72 -1.73 -3.06
N GLY A 20 1.74 -1.15 -2.34
CA GLY A 20 1.88 -0.70 -0.95
C GLY A 20 2.55 -1.68 0.02
N GLY A 21 2.04 -2.91 0.13
CA GLY A 21 2.57 -3.88 1.08
C GLY A 21 4.02 -4.29 0.76
N VAL A 22 4.34 -4.57 -0.51
CA VAL A 22 5.71 -4.96 -0.88
C VAL A 22 6.71 -3.79 -0.81
N ILE A 23 6.24 -2.55 -0.98
CA ILE A 23 7.07 -1.35 -0.78
C ILE A 23 7.55 -1.29 0.68
N ASP A 24 6.63 -1.41 1.65
CA ASP A 24 6.98 -1.39 3.08
C ASP A 24 7.98 -2.50 3.43
N VAL A 25 7.75 -3.73 2.96
CA VAL A 25 8.65 -4.86 3.23
C VAL A 25 10.04 -4.65 2.62
N PHE A 26 10.11 -4.27 1.34
CA PHE A 26 11.39 -4.10 0.63
C PHE A 26 12.25 -3.00 1.27
N TYR A 27 11.67 -1.81 1.50
CA TYR A 27 12.43 -0.70 2.07
C TYR A 27 12.76 -0.92 3.55
N LYS A 28 11.98 -1.69 4.29
CA LYS A 28 12.34 -2.18 5.63
C LYS A 28 13.58 -3.07 5.58
N ILE A 29 13.62 -4.07 4.69
CA ILE A 29 14.78 -4.94 4.49
C ILE A 29 16.01 -4.10 4.14
N LYS A 30 15.86 -3.16 3.19
CA LYS A 30 16.95 -2.27 2.78
C LYS A 30 17.46 -1.39 3.92
N SER A 31 16.57 -0.88 4.77
CA SER A 31 16.94 -0.10 5.96
C SER A 31 17.68 -0.96 6.99
N LEU A 32 17.20 -2.17 7.26
CA LEU A 32 17.85 -3.13 8.16
C LEU A 32 19.25 -3.52 7.67
N HIS A 33 19.38 -3.75 6.35
CA HIS A 33 20.67 -4.04 5.73
C HIS A 33 21.67 -2.89 5.94
N ARG A 34 21.26 -1.63 5.75
CA ARG A 34 22.09 -0.44 6.02
C ARG A 34 22.54 -0.35 7.49
N GLU A 35 21.65 -0.71 8.40
CA GLU A 35 21.95 -0.78 9.85
C GLU A 35 22.72 -2.04 10.26
N ARG A 36 23.21 -2.82 9.29
CA ARG A 36 23.97 -4.06 9.50
C ARG A 36 23.21 -5.12 10.31
N VAL A 37 21.88 -5.13 10.19
CA VAL A 37 21.03 -6.18 10.73
C VAL A 37 20.81 -7.25 9.67
N GLY A 38 21.19 -8.48 9.95
CA GLY A 38 21.01 -9.62 9.04
C GLY A 38 19.54 -10.03 8.94
N VAL A 39 19.02 -10.14 7.72
CA VAL A 39 17.64 -10.57 7.46
C VAL A 39 17.62 -11.95 6.85
N VAL A 40 16.95 -12.90 7.51
CA VAL A 40 16.55 -14.17 6.90
C VAL A 40 15.12 -13.99 6.36
N LEU A 41 15.01 -13.88 5.04
CA LEU A 41 13.74 -13.57 4.38
C LEU A 41 13.02 -14.84 3.94
N HIS A 42 11.72 -14.91 4.22
CA HIS A 42 10.83 -16.00 3.82
C HIS A 42 9.71 -15.41 2.94
N CYS A 43 9.70 -15.73 1.64
CA CYS A 43 8.74 -15.18 0.67
C CYS A 43 7.75 -16.23 0.19
N PHE A 44 6.47 -15.88 0.16
CA PHE A 44 5.47 -16.65 -0.57
C PHE A 44 5.38 -16.15 -2.01
N GLN A 45 5.60 -17.04 -2.99
CA GLN A 45 5.47 -16.69 -4.40
C GLN A 45 3.99 -16.62 -4.82
N TYR A 46 3.62 -15.46 -5.39
CA TYR A 46 2.30 -15.22 -5.95
C TYR A 46 2.43 -14.38 -7.23
N GLY A 47 2.76 -15.06 -8.33
CA GLY A 47 2.99 -14.41 -9.62
C GLY A 47 4.29 -13.61 -9.73
N ARG A 48 5.21 -13.78 -8.76
CA ARG A 48 6.53 -13.14 -8.74
C ARG A 48 7.64 -14.19 -8.65
N GLU A 49 8.71 -13.94 -9.39
CA GLU A 49 9.88 -14.80 -9.44
C GLU A 49 10.85 -14.52 -8.29
N LYS A 50 11.89 -15.33 -8.19
CA LYS A 50 13.04 -15.08 -7.31
C LYS A 50 13.72 -13.78 -7.70
N SER A 51 14.40 -13.13 -6.76
CA SER A 51 15.01 -11.82 -6.96
C SER A 51 16.45 -11.80 -6.46
N GLU A 52 17.39 -11.61 -7.38
CA GLU A 52 18.80 -11.40 -7.09
C GLU A 52 19.03 -10.18 -6.19
N GLU A 53 18.24 -9.11 -6.38
CA GLU A 53 18.28 -7.93 -5.50
C GLU A 53 18.01 -8.28 -4.03
N LEU A 54 17.03 -9.15 -3.75
CA LEU A 54 16.76 -9.59 -2.38
C LEU A 54 17.85 -10.51 -1.85
N GLU A 55 18.39 -11.38 -2.70
CA GLU A 55 19.47 -12.30 -2.33
C GLU A 55 20.77 -11.56 -2.01
N SER A 56 20.99 -10.39 -2.63
CA SER A 56 22.18 -9.56 -2.38
C SER A 56 22.13 -8.77 -1.06
N ILE A 57 20.93 -8.45 -0.55
CA ILE A 57 20.75 -7.62 0.66
C ILE A 57 20.28 -8.41 1.89
N CYS A 58 19.91 -9.69 1.73
CA CYS A 58 19.53 -10.59 2.80
C CYS A 58 20.63 -11.61 3.10
N GLU A 59 20.70 -12.09 4.34
CA GLU A 59 21.59 -13.20 4.70
C GLU A 59 21.18 -14.49 4.01
N LYS A 60 19.85 -14.70 3.87
CA LYS A 60 19.27 -15.84 3.18
C LYS A 60 17.86 -15.52 2.74
N VAL A 61 17.44 -16.06 1.58
CA VAL A 61 16.07 -15.94 1.08
C VAL A 61 15.52 -17.33 0.81
N TYR A 62 14.34 -17.61 1.40
CA TYR A 62 13.57 -18.81 1.16
C TYR A 62 12.31 -18.46 0.37
N TYR A 63 11.96 -19.25 -0.64
CA TYR A 63 10.79 -19.07 -1.49
C TYR A 63 9.84 -20.23 -1.33
N TYR A 64 8.57 -19.93 -1.01
CA TYR A 64 7.53 -20.92 -0.78
C TYR A 64 6.37 -20.73 -1.76
N LYS A 65 5.85 -21.84 -2.31
CA LYS A 65 4.65 -21.80 -3.14
C LYS A 65 3.39 -21.66 -2.29
N ARG A 66 2.46 -20.81 -2.73
CA ARG A 66 1.13 -20.72 -2.12
C ARG A 66 0.27 -21.95 -2.49
N LYS A 67 -0.57 -22.38 -1.55
CA LYS A 67 -1.56 -23.46 -1.77
C LYS A 67 -2.85 -22.86 -2.35
N MET A 68 -3.00 -22.93 -3.66
CA MET A 68 -4.15 -22.35 -4.38
C MET A 68 -5.24 -23.40 -4.65
N ASN A 69 -5.59 -24.22 -3.64
CA ASN A 69 -6.65 -25.22 -3.78
C ASN A 69 -7.99 -24.69 -3.25
N TRP A 70 -9.08 -25.12 -3.86
CA TRP A 70 -10.45 -24.73 -3.50
C TRP A 70 -10.89 -25.22 -2.10
N LEU A 71 -10.25 -26.24 -1.54
CA LEU A 71 -10.50 -26.72 -0.17
C LEU A 71 -10.25 -25.63 0.88
N GLY A 72 -9.37 -24.67 0.61
CA GLY A 72 -9.13 -23.53 1.48
C GLY A 72 -10.37 -22.66 1.70
N PHE A 73 -11.29 -22.64 0.74
CA PHE A 73 -12.54 -21.87 0.87
C PHE A 73 -13.44 -22.44 1.99
N PHE A 74 -13.47 -23.74 2.18
CA PHE A 74 -14.25 -24.40 3.23
C PHE A 74 -13.55 -24.44 4.59
N SER A 75 -12.30 -23.98 4.66
CA SER A 75 -11.58 -23.88 5.93
C SER A 75 -12.19 -22.77 6.82
N LYS A 76 -12.18 -22.99 8.14
CA LYS A 76 -12.46 -21.92 9.12
C LYS A 76 -11.37 -20.83 9.14
N THR A 77 -10.16 -21.13 8.64
CA THR A 77 -9.06 -20.16 8.49
C THR A 77 -9.32 -19.35 7.21
N PRO A 78 -9.15 -18.01 7.24
CA PRO A 78 -9.27 -17.18 6.04
C PRO A 78 -8.36 -17.67 4.91
N PHE A 79 -8.84 -17.61 3.68
CA PHE A 79 -8.11 -18.15 2.53
C PHE A 79 -6.72 -17.54 2.35
N ILE A 80 -6.59 -16.23 2.61
CA ILE A 80 -5.30 -15.55 2.54
C ILE A 80 -4.26 -16.12 3.53
N VAL A 81 -4.68 -16.60 4.68
CA VAL A 81 -3.84 -17.27 5.69
C VAL A 81 -3.64 -18.75 5.35
N TYR A 82 -4.75 -19.45 5.01
CA TYR A 82 -4.73 -20.88 4.67
C TYR A 82 -3.76 -21.17 3.52
N SER A 83 -3.80 -20.34 2.47
CA SER A 83 -2.96 -20.52 1.29
C SER A 83 -1.46 -20.40 1.57
N ARG A 84 -1.08 -19.84 2.72
CA ARG A 84 0.32 -19.64 3.16
C ARG A 84 0.73 -20.58 4.31
N LYS A 85 -0.11 -21.57 4.66
CA LYS A 85 0.27 -22.61 5.61
C LYS A 85 1.35 -23.50 5.01
N ASN A 86 2.57 -23.45 5.56
CA ASN A 86 3.73 -24.17 5.05
C ASN A 86 4.51 -24.83 6.20
N LYS A 87 4.81 -26.14 6.08
CA LYS A 87 5.54 -26.90 7.10
C LYS A 87 7.03 -26.58 7.10
N GLU A 88 7.61 -26.40 5.92
CA GLU A 88 9.02 -26.06 5.76
C GLU A 88 9.34 -24.68 6.32
N LEU A 89 8.47 -23.67 6.09
CA LEU A 89 8.57 -22.38 6.73
C LEU A 89 8.66 -22.51 8.25
N PHE A 90 7.74 -23.25 8.86
CA PHE A 90 7.74 -23.47 10.31
C PHE A 90 9.05 -24.11 10.78
N GLN A 91 9.53 -25.16 10.09
CA GLN A 91 10.80 -25.81 10.41
C GLN A 91 11.99 -24.86 10.30
N ASN A 92 12.02 -23.99 9.29
CA ASN A 92 13.08 -23.01 9.11
C ASN A 92 13.07 -21.94 10.22
N LEU A 93 11.89 -21.49 10.68
CA LEU A 93 11.76 -20.53 11.78
C LEU A 93 12.16 -21.12 13.15
N MET A 94 12.15 -22.44 13.29
CA MET A 94 12.50 -23.16 14.52
C MET A 94 13.98 -23.59 14.61
N LYS A 95 14.82 -23.18 13.64
CA LYS A 95 16.25 -23.51 13.64
C LYS A 95 17.07 -22.67 14.61
N ASP A 96 16.53 -21.53 15.02
CA ASP A 96 17.15 -20.56 15.91
C ASP A 96 16.09 -19.81 16.73
N ASP A 97 16.53 -18.86 17.56
CA ASP A 97 15.67 -18.05 18.43
C ASP A 97 15.60 -16.57 18.01
N PHE A 98 15.94 -16.25 16.77
CA PHE A 98 15.88 -14.88 16.29
C PHE A 98 14.45 -14.32 16.29
N PRO A 99 14.27 -13.00 16.48
CA PRO A 99 12.96 -12.34 16.33
C PRO A 99 12.35 -12.60 14.94
N ILE A 100 11.02 -12.67 14.88
CA ILE A 100 10.28 -12.95 13.64
C ILE A 100 9.25 -11.85 13.41
N ILE A 101 9.32 -11.20 12.26
CA ILE A 101 8.28 -10.26 11.79
C ILE A 101 7.42 -10.98 10.75
N PHE A 102 6.13 -11.13 11.08
CA PHE A 102 5.12 -11.64 10.16
C PHE A 102 4.48 -10.47 9.41
N GLU A 103 4.70 -10.37 8.11
CA GLU A 103 4.17 -9.30 7.26
C GLU A 103 2.70 -9.56 6.91
N GLY A 104 1.82 -8.81 7.54
CA GLY A 104 0.37 -8.97 7.45
C GLY A 104 -0.16 -10.22 8.13
N ILE A 105 -1.47 -10.22 8.36
CA ILE A 105 -2.19 -11.39 8.90
C ILE A 105 -2.03 -12.63 8.01
N HIS A 106 -1.75 -12.42 6.73
CA HIS A 106 -1.54 -13.44 5.71
C HIS A 106 -0.54 -14.51 6.10
N THR A 107 0.50 -14.16 6.84
CA THR A 107 1.66 -15.02 7.14
C THR A 107 1.58 -15.70 8.49
N THR A 108 0.52 -15.45 9.27
CA THR A 108 0.40 -15.87 10.67
C THR A 108 -0.08 -17.31 10.90
N ALA A 109 -0.17 -18.14 9.85
CA ALA A 109 -0.73 -19.50 9.95
C ALA A 109 -0.11 -20.40 11.04
N SER A 110 1.14 -20.16 11.40
CA SER A 110 1.88 -20.98 12.41
C SER A 110 2.25 -20.17 13.66
N ILE A 111 1.83 -18.92 13.79
CA ILE A 111 2.29 -18.02 14.86
C ILE A 111 1.97 -18.54 16.27
N SER A 112 0.81 -19.19 16.45
CA SER A 112 0.38 -19.74 17.74
C SER A 112 1.28 -20.89 18.27
N LYS A 113 2.15 -21.44 17.42
CA LYS A 113 3.10 -22.50 17.77
C LYS A 113 4.50 -21.96 18.11
N ILE A 114 4.69 -20.67 18.04
CA ILE A 114 5.98 -19.99 18.25
C ILE A 114 5.90 -19.14 19.50
N ASN A 115 7.02 -18.99 20.21
CA ASN A 115 7.09 -18.19 21.41
C ASN A 115 6.72 -16.72 21.10
N LYS A 116 5.70 -16.19 21.78
CA LYS A 116 5.19 -14.82 21.61
C LYS A 116 6.26 -13.76 21.82
N LYS A 117 7.25 -13.99 22.68
CA LYS A 117 8.32 -13.02 22.97
C LYS A 117 9.20 -12.72 21.76
N ARG A 118 9.27 -13.63 20.79
CA ARG A 118 10.05 -13.45 19.56
C ARG A 118 9.20 -13.11 18.34
N THR A 119 7.87 -13.04 18.46
CA THR A 119 6.97 -12.82 17.33
C THR A 119 6.38 -11.41 17.31
N PHE A 120 6.41 -10.79 16.15
CA PHE A 120 5.84 -9.48 15.86
C PHE A 120 4.99 -9.59 14.60
N ILE A 121 3.81 -8.95 14.57
CA ILE A 121 2.98 -8.89 13.38
C ILE A 121 3.03 -7.46 12.84
N ARG A 122 3.47 -7.28 11.60
CA ARG A 122 3.34 -6.01 10.88
C ARG A 122 1.94 -5.92 10.29
N SER A 123 1.07 -5.09 10.86
CA SER A 123 -0.29 -4.88 10.33
C SER A 123 -0.25 -3.84 9.21
N HIS A 124 -0.51 -4.29 7.98
CA HIS A 124 -0.59 -3.41 6.80
C HIS A 124 -1.97 -2.81 6.62
N ASN A 125 -3.01 -3.51 7.05
CA ASN A 125 -4.41 -3.10 7.09
C ASN A 125 -5.12 -3.91 8.17
N ILE A 126 -6.29 -3.45 8.56
CA ILE A 126 -7.28 -4.32 9.20
C ILE A 126 -8.01 -5.05 8.06
N GLU A 127 -7.62 -6.28 7.80
CA GLU A 127 -8.00 -7.02 6.58
C GLU A 127 -9.50 -7.29 6.49
N TRP A 128 -10.20 -7.50 7.62
CA TRP A 128 -11.65 -7.68 7.57
C TRP A 128 -12.37 -6.40 7.08
N GLU A 129 -11.88 -5.19 7.45
CA GLU A 129 -12.41 -3.94 6.93
C GLU A 129 -12.09 -3.79 5.44
N TYR A 130 -10.88 -4.14 5.03
CA TYR A 130 -10.48 -4.12 3.63
C TYR A 130 -11.36 -5.02 2.77
N TYR A 131 -11.61 -6.28 3.21
CA TYR A 131 -12.49 -7.21 2.50
C TYR A 131 -13.96 -6.78 2.51
N LYS A 132 -14.42 -6.07 3.56
CA LYS A 132 -15.74 -5.43 3.58
C LYS A 132 -15.86 -4.37 2.49
N ASN A 133 -14.84 -3.54 2.30
CA ASN A 133 -14.82 -2.52 1.26
C ASN A 133 -14.78 -3.16 -0.15
N LEU A 134 -14.02 -4.23 -0.35
CA LEU A 134 -14.05 -5.00 -1.58
C LEU A 134 -15.43 -5.60 -1.86
N LEU A 135 -16.11 -6.11 -0.83
CA LEU A 135 -17.48 -6.62 -0.94
C LEU A 135 -18.47 -5.54 -1.44
N ILE A 136 -18.33 -4.31 -0.95
CA ILE A 136 -19.22 -3.19 -1.31
C ILE A 136 -18.97 -2.75 -2.75
N SER A 137 -17.71 -2.65 -3.19
CA SER A 137 -17.34 -2.16 -4.53
C SER A 137 -17.45 -3.22 -5.64
N GLU A 138 -17.46 -4.51 -5.31
CA GLU A 138 -17.45 -5.59 -6.30
C GLU A 138 -18.80 -5.74 -7.00
N LYS A 139 -18.77 -5.88 -8.32
CA LYS A 139 -19.99 -6.07 -9.17
C LYS A 139 -20.27 -7.53 -9.52
N ASN A 140 -19.23 -8.38 -9.53
CA ASN A 140 -19.36 -9.80 -9.83
C ASN A 140 -19.91 -10.56 -8.62
N LEU A 141 -21.06 -11.21 -8.76
CA LEU A 141 -21.76 -11.90 -7.66
C LEU A 141 -20.95 -13.02 -7.02
N PHE A 142 -20.16 -13.78 -7.79
CA PHE A 142 -19.32 -14.87 -7.25
C PHE A 142 -18.17 -14.32 -6.41
N LYS A 143 -17.50 -13.27 -6.90
CA LYS A 143 -16.47 -12.58 -6.13
C LYS A 143 -17.04 -11.89 -4.89
N LYS A 144 -18.23 -11.30 -5.01
CA LYS A 144 -18.95 -10.67 -3.91
C LYS A 144 -19.25 -11.68 -2.81
N PHE A 145 -19.72 -12.87 -3.16
CA PHE A 145 -19.95 -13.97 -2.21
C PHE A 145 -18.62 -14.41 -1.55
N PHE A 146 -17.55 -14.55 -2.32
CA PHE A 146 -16.23 -14.87 -1.77
C PHE A 146 -15.78 -13.81 -0.75
N PHE A 147 -15.88 -12.52 -1.08
CA PHE A 147 -15.49 -11.44 -0.17
C PHE A 147 -16.37 -11.39 1.08
N TRP A 148 -17.63 -11.68 0.96
CA TRP A 148 -18.54 -11.79 2.11
C TRP A 148 -18.12 -12.89 3.08
N VAL A 149 -17.83 -14.10 2.59
CA VAL A 149 -17.37 -15.22 3.43
C VAL A 149 -16.02 -14.90 4.08
N GLU A 150 -15.06 -14.40 3.29
CA GLU A 150 -13.73 -14.08 3.80
C GLU A 150 -13.73 -12.91 4.79
N HIS A 151 -14.54 -11.88 4.58
CA HIS A 151 -14.73 -10.79 5.53
C HIS A 151 -15.14 -11.31 6.92
N ILE A 152 -16.12 -12.21 6.97
CA ILE A 152 -16.58 -12.79 8.23
C ILE A 152 -15.45 -13.61 8.88
N LYS A 153 -14.79 -14.49 8.12
CA LYS A 153 -13.68 -15.30 8.64
C LYS A 153 -12.54 -14.43 9.15
N LEU A 154 -12.18 -13.38 8.40
CA LEU A 154 -11.13 -12.46 8.79
C LEU A 154 -11.46 -11.74 10.09
N LYS A 155 -12.69 -11.26 10.27
CA LYS A 155 -13.11 -10.58 11.48
C LYS A 155 -12.85 -11.45 12.73
N PHE A 156 -13.28 -12.71 12.71
CA PHE A 156 -13.05 -13.64 13.81
C PHE A 156 -11.56 -14.00 13.97
N TYR A 157 -10.86 -14.19 12.86
CA TYR A 157 -9.46 -14.59 12.88
C TYR A 157 -8.57 -13.47 13.42
N GLU A 158 -8.75 -12.23 12.95
CA GLU A 158 -7.95 -11.08 13.37
C GLU A 158 -8.14 -10.77 14.85
N THR A 159 -9.39 -10.70 15.33
CA THR A 159 -9.67 -10.46 16.76
C THR A 159 -8.99 -11.51 17.64
N LYS A 160 -8.98 -12.78 17.20
CA LYS A 160 -8.32 -13.85 17.94
C LYS A 160 -6.80 -13.78 17.89
N ILE A 161 -6.23 -13.53 16.70
CA ILE A 161 -4.78 -13.65 16.49
C ILE A 161 -4.02 -12.44 17.04
N TYR A 162 -4.60 -11.24 17.00
CA TYR A 162 -3.95 -10.04 17.52
C TYR A 162 -3.94 -9.97 19.06
N LYS A 163 -4.86 -10.66 19.71
CA LYS A 163 -4.95 -10.66 21.19
C LYS A 163 -3.63 -11.08 21.84
N ASP A 164 -3.12 -10.23 22.71
CA ASP A 164 -1.84 -10.40 23.42
C ASP A 164 -0.60 -10.55 22.50
N GLN A 165 -0.68 -10.15 21.21
CA GLN A 165 0.47 -10.15 20.30
C GLN A 165 1.16 -8.78 20.27
N ASN A 166 2.47 -8.80 19.97
CA ASN A 166 3.21 -7.59 19.64
C ASN A 166 2.90 -7.21 18.19
N VAL A 167 2.32 -6.03 17.98
CA VAL A 167 1.88 -5.60 16.65
C VAL A 167 2.54 -4.28 16.27
N LEU A 168 3.11 -4.23 15.08
CA LEU A 168 3.68 -3.04 14.47
C LEU A 168 2.61 -2.45 13.53
N ALA A 169 1.80 -1.53 14.03
CA ALA A 169 0.75 -0.87 13.26
C ALA A 169 1.33 0.14 12.28
N ILE A 170 0.73 0.26 11.09
CA ILE A 170 1.20 1.17 10.05
C ILE A 170 0.52 2.54 10.09
N SER A 171 -0.62 2.64 10.78
CA SER A 171 -1.40 3.88 10.95
C SER A 171 -1.94 4.00 12.37
N GLU A 172 -2.19 5.24 12.83
CA GLU A 172 -2.79 5.48 14.14
C GLU A 172 -4.20 4.90 14.26
N LYS A 173 -4.99 4.95 13.18
CA LYS A 173 -6.33 4.36 13.15
C LYS A 173 -6.25 2.86 13.44
N ASP A 174 -5.36 2.16 12.75
CA ASP A 174 -5.20 0.72 12.93
C ASP A 174 -4.62 0.40 14.31
N GLN A 175 -3.66 1.21 14.81
CA GLN A 175 -3.11 1.06 16.14
C GLN A 175 -4.20 1.14 17.23
N LYS A 176 -5.07 2.14 17.16
CA LYS A 176 -6.20 2.30 18.10
C LYS A 176 -7.13 1.08 18.07
N TRP A 177 -7.46 0.60 16.88
CA TRP A 177 -8.29 -0.60 16.74
C TRP A 177 -7.60 -1.85 17.33
N LEU A 178 -6.32 -2.04 17.06
CA LEU A 178 -5.52 -3.15 17.58
C LEU A 178 -5.45 -3.16 19.11
N ILE A 179 -5.18 -2.00 19.73
CA ILE A 179 -5.15 -1.85 21.18
C ILE A 179 -6.53 -2.18 21.78
N ASN A 180 -7.62 -1.68 21.19
CA ASN A 180 -8.98 -1.96 21.65
C ASN A 180 -9.37 -3.45 21.53
N ASN A 181 -8.67 -4.20 20.67
CA ASN A 181 -8.83 -5.66 20.53
C ASN A 181 -7.75 -6.47 21.29
N GLY A 182 -7.05 -5.83 22.24
CA GLY A 182 -6.16 -6.50 23.18
C GLY A 182 -4.75 -6.78 22.64
N ALA A 183 -4.30 -6.11 21.58
CA ALA A 183 -2.93 -6.21 21.07
C ALA A 183 -1.98 -5.26 21.80
N ASN A 184 -0.71 -5.64 21.93
CA ASN A 184 0.39 -4.74 22.29
C ASN A 184 0.86 -4.02 21.01
N ALA A 185 0.13 -2.98 20.59
CA ALA A 185 0.38 -2.32 19.31
C ALA A 185 1.21 -1.04 19.47
N VAL A 186 2.28 -0.94 18.69
CA VAL A 186 3.07 0.29 18.52
C VAL A 186 2.97 0.80 17.09
N LEU A 187 2.95 2.12 16.94
CA LEU A 187 2.97 2.75 15.62
C LEU A 187 4.40 2.70 15.06
N VAL A 188 4.53 2.13 13.88
CA VAL A 188 5.76 2.15 13.08
C VAL A 188 5.38 2.62 11.69
N ASN A 189 5.81 3.81 11.31
CA ASN A 189 5.50 4.40 10.02
C ASN A 189 5.96 3.50 8.86
N PRO A 190 5.33 3.59 7.68
CA PRO A 190 5.68 2.76 6.55
C PRO A 190 7.09 3.09 6.05
N PHE A 191 7.83 2.06 5.69
CA PHE A 191 9.11 2.21 5.00
C PHE A 191 8.88 2.53 3.53
N HIS A 192 9.68 3.45 2.99
CA HIS A 192 9.56 3.89 1.60
C HIS A 192 10.91 4.35 1.03
N ARG A 193 10.95 4.62 -0.28
CA ARG A 193 12.18 4.94 -1.04
C ARG A 193 12.79 6.31 -0.75
N ASN A 194 11.99 7.25 -0.24
CA ASN A 194 12.41 8.63 -0.13
C ASN A 194 13.12 8.86 1.20
N GLU A 195 14.31 9.48 1.15
CA GLU A 195 15.16 9.75 2.32
C GLU A 195 15.22 11.25 2.64
N SER A 196 14.90 12.10 1.66
CA SER A 196 14.92 13.55 1.81
C SER A 196 13.88 14.22 0.90
N ILE A 197 13.34 15.32 1.36
CA ILE A 197 12.43 16.17 0.57
C ILE A 197 13.24 16.82 -0.56
N LYS A 198 12.69 16.79 -1.77
CA LYS A 198 13.27 17.46 -2.93
C LYS A 198 12.67 18.85 -3.09
N ILE A 199 13.48 19.89 -2.84
CA ILE A 199 13.07 21.28 -3.10
C ILE A 199 13.09 21.51 -4.61
N LEU A 200 11.96 21.90 -5.18
CA LEU A 200 11.78 22.11 -6.60
C LEU A 200 11.78 23.61 -6.89
N LYS A 201 12.60 24.05 -7.85
CA LYS A 201 12.70 25.46 -8.26
C LYS A 201 11.65 25.85 -9.30
N LYS A 202 11.13 24.92 -10.06
CA LYS A 202 10.18 25.14 -11.16
C LYS A 202 9.29 23.93 -11.38
N THR A 203 8.05 24.14 -11.79
CA THR A 203 7.12 23.12 -12.26
C THR A 203 6.69 23.41 -13.69
N ASP A 204 6.17 22.37 -14.36
CA ASP A 204 5.43 22.51 -15.61
C ASP A 204 3.97 22.92 -15.34
N ASP A 205 3.29 23.41 -16.38
CA ASP A 205 1.90 23.86 -16.28
C ASP A 205 0.92 22.70 -16.53
N TYR A 206 0.92 21.72 -15.62
CA TYR A 206 -0.08 20.66 -15.64
C TYR A 206 -0.41 20.15 -14.23
N VAL A 207 -1.58 19.54 -14.13
CA VAL A 207 -2.07 18.81 -12.96
C VAL A 207 -1.88 17.32 -13.18
N LEU A 208 -1.44 16.57 -12.17
CA LEU A 208 -1.24 15.13 -12.23
C LEU A 208 -2.23 14.38 -11.34
N TYR A 209 -2.92 13.39 -11.91
CA TYR A 209 -3.52 12.28 -11.17
C TYR A 209 -2.82 10.97 -11.51
N HIS A 210 -2.52 10.13 -10.50
CA HIS A 210 -1.84 8.87 -10.77
C HIS A 210 -2.33 7.72 -9.90
N GLY A 211 -2.24 6.48 -10.43
CA GLY A 211 -2.66 5.29 -9.69
C GLY A 211 -2.51 3.97 -10.45
N ASN A 212 -2.83 2.87 -9.77
CA ASN A 212 -3.02 1.58 -10.40
C ASN A 212 -4.51 1.43 -10.77
N PHE A 213 -4.83 1.47 -12.06
CA PHE A 213 -6.21 1.47 -12.56
C PHE A 213 -6.87 0.08 -12.61
N ASN A 214 -6.15 -0.98 -12.21
CA ASN A 214 -6.79 -2.25 -11.87
C ASN A 214 -7.61 -2.18 -10.57
N VAL A 215 -7.44 -1.13 -9.78
CA VAL A 215 -8.21 -0.83 -8.57
C VAL A 215 -9.35 0.11 -8.96
N SER A 216 -10.60 -0.32 -8.76
CA SER A 216 -11.81 0.43 -9.16
C SER A 216 -11.82 1.86 -8.63
N ASP A 217 -11.48 2.07 -7.36
CA ASP A 217 -11.45 3.41 -6.74
C ASP A 217 -10.50 4.38 -7.47
N ASN A 218 -9.36 3.89 -8.00
CA ASN A 218 -8.45 4.73 -8.77
C ASN A 218 -8.99 5.03 -10.18
N GLU A 219 -9.69 4.07 -10.79
CA GLU A 219 -10.34 4.28 -12.09
C GLU A 219 -11.50 5.27 -11.97
N ASP A 220 -12.37 5.09 -10.95
CA ASP A 220 -13.51 5.98 -10.71
C ASP A 220 -13.04 7.42 -10.43
N ALA A 221 -11.98 7.59 -9.65
CA ALA A 221 -11.35 8.88 -9.43
C ALA A 221 -10.76 9.50 -10.71
N ALA A 222 -10.10 8.69 -11.55
CA ALA A 222 -9.58 9.15 -12.83
C ALA A 222 -10.72 9.62 -13.75
N MET A 223 -11.80 8.85 -13.83
CA MET A 223 -13.01 9.22 -14.60
C MET A 223 -13.62 10.52 -14.11
N TYR A 224 -13.73 10.69 -12.78
CA TYR A 224 -14.19 11.95 -12.19
C TYR A 224 -13.34 13.14 -12.64
N PHE A 225 -12.01 13.03 -12.61
CA PHE A 225 -11.13 14.11 -13.05
C PHE A 225 -11.17 14.32 -14.57
N ILE A 226 -11.31 13.28 -15.39
CA ILE A 226 -11.52 13.43 -16.84
C ILE A 226 -12.74 14.31 -17.09
N GLU A 227 -13.88 14.01 -16.49
CA GLU A 227 -15.11 14.79 -16.67
C GLU A 227 -14.96 16.24 -16.16
N LEU A 228 -14.32 16.43 -15.01
CA LEU A 228 -14.07 17.77 -14.45
C LEU A 228 -13.20 18.64 -15.37
N PHE A 229 -12.11 18.07 -15.92
CA PHE A 229 -11.15 18.81 -16.72
C PHE A 229 -11.61 19.10 -18.16
N LYS A 230 -12.69 18.49 -18.65
CA LYS A 230 -13.35 18.90 -19.90
C LYS A 230 -13.80 20.37 -19.87
N PHE A 231 -14.05 20.90 -18.67
CA PHE A 231 -14.55 22.25 -18.43
C PHE A 231 -13.49 23.18 -17.82
N LEU A 232 -12.23 22.77 -17.80
CA LEU A 232 -11.11 23.55 -17.24
C LEU A 232 -10.07 23.83 -18.34
N PRO A 233 -9.57 25.08 -18.48
CA PRO A 233 -8.49 25.40 -19.43
C PRO A 233 -7.10 25.00 -18.88
N ILE A 234 -7.03 23.94 -18.07
CA ILE A 234 -5.83 23.45 -17.39
C ILE A 234 -5.48 22.07 -17.93
N LYS A 235 -4.19 21.81 -18.14
CA LYS A 235 -3.71 20.51 -18.61
C LYS A 235 -3.77 19.47 -17.50
N LEU A 236 -4.39 18.31 -17.78
CA LEU A 236 -4.41 17.14 -16.91
C LEU A 236 -3.58 16.02 -17.51
N LYS A 237 -2.65 15.49 -16.74
CA LYS A 237 -1.99 14.20 -17.03
C LYS A 237 -2.53 13.15 -16.08
N ILE A 238 -2.96 12.01 -16.62
CA ILE A 238 -3.37 10.83 -15.84
C ILE A 238 -2.35 9.73 -16.14
N ALA A 239 -1.61 9.29 -15.12
CA ALA A 239 -0.51 8.35 -15.30
C ALA A 239 -0.66 7.13 -14.39
N GLY A 240 -0.40 5.94 -14.90
CA GLY A 240 -0.42 4.74 -14.07
C GLY A 240 -0.59 3.43 -14.82
N LEU A 241 -0.69 2.36 -14.02
CA LEU A 241 -0.73 1.00 -14.52
C LEU A 241 -2.11 0.64 -15.07
N ASN A 242 -2.16 0.15 -16.30
CA ASN A 242 -3.34 -0.41 -16.97
C ASN A 242 -4.56 0.54 -17.04
N PRO A 243 -4.46 1.74 -17.63
CA PRO A 243 -5.63 2.58 -17.87
C PRO A 243 -6.62 1.86 -18.79
N SER A 244 -7.90 1.87 -18.38
CA SER A 244 -8.96 1.14 -19.07
C SER A 244 -9.28 1.75 -20.46
N LYS A 245 -9.92 0.96 -21.31
CA LYS A 245 -10.44 1.45 -22.59
C LYS A 245 -11.44 2.60 -22.38
N LYS A 246 -12.23 2.54 -21.32
CA LYS A 246 -13.20 3.59 -20.96
C LYS A 246 -12.49 4.91 -20.65
N MET A 247 -11.42 4.90 -19.85
CA MET A 247 -10.63 6.12 -19.58
C MET A 247 -10.05 6.71 -20.87
N LYS A 248 -9.44 5.86 -21.70
CA LYS A 248 -8.86 6.28 -23.00
C LYS A 248 -9.90 6.88 -23.93
N SER A 249 -11.10 6.26 -24.05
CA SER A 249 -12.18 6.78 -24.88
C SER A 249 -12.77 8.08 -24.35
N SER A 250 -12.93 8.22 -23.03
CA SER A 250 -13.50 9.42 -22.42
C SER A 250 -12.60 10.66 -22.52
N SER A 251 -11.29 10.46 -22.74
CA SER A 251 -10.32 11.56 -22.96
C SER A 251 -10.16 11.92 -24.45
N LEU A 252 -10.74 11.15 -25.37
CA LEU A 252 -10.69 11.46 -26.80
C LEU A 252 -11.36 12.81 -27.09
N GLY A 253 -10.71 13.62 -27.94
CA GLY A 253 -11.18 14.96 -28.30
C GLY A 253 -10.90 16.05 -27.25
N CYS A 254 -10.29 15.72 -26.10
CA CYS A 254 -9.90 16.69 -25.09
C CYS A 254 -8.41 17.04 -25.24
N ASN A 255 -8.08 18.18 -25.86
CA ASN A 255 -6.69 18.59 -26.10
C ASN A 255 -5.87 18.85 -24.84
N ASN A 256 -6.54 19.04 -23.71
CA ASN A 256 -5.92 19.31 -22.40
C ASN A 256 -5.77 18.08 -21.53
N ILE A 257 -6.22 16.89 -21.95
CA ILE A 257 -6.15 15.65 -21.15
C ILE A 257 -5.22 14.65 -21.82
N THR A 258 -4.21 14.18 -21.09
CA THR A 258 -3.25 13.16 -21.59
C THR A 258 -3.23 11.96 -20.66
N ILE A 259 -3.42 10.75 -21.21
CA ILE A 259 -3.27 9.48 -20.47
C ILE A 259 -1.90 8.89 -20.78
N ILE A 260 -1.13 8.58 -19.73
CA ILE A 260 0.21 7.99 -19.79
C ILE A 260 0.13 6.58 -19.22
N ASP A 261 0.16 5.60 -20.11
CA ASP A 261 0.01 4.18 -19.76
C ASP A 261 1.31 3.60 -19.24
N SER A 262 1.24 3.03 -18.05
CA SER A 262 2.29 2.22 -17.40
C SER A 262 3.70 2.82 -17.47
N PRO A 263 3.90 4.10 -17.08
CA PRO A 263 5.22 4.72 -17.14
C PRO A 263 6.21 4.01 -16.22
N GLN A 264 7.45 3.94 -16.64
CA GLN A 264 8.54 3.45 -15.79
C GLN A 264 8.69 4.31 -14.54
N ASP A 265 9.25 3.74 -13.48
CA ASP A 265 9.39 4.38 -12.15
C ASP A 265 10.03 5.77 -12.20
N GLN A 266 11.15 5.90 -12.94
CA GLN A 266 11.84 7.19 -13.10
C GLN A 266 10.96 8.24 -13.77
N LYS A 267 10.19 7.82 -14.81
CA LYS A 267 9.25 8.70 -15.50
C LYS A 267 8.09 9.10 -14.59
N MET A 268 7.57 8.18 -13.77
CA MET A 268 6.53 8.49 -12.78
C MET A 268 7.01 9.52 -11.76
N ILE A 269 8.22 9.37 -11.23
CA ILE A 269 8.80 10.34 -10.28
C ILE A 269 8.94 11.70 -10.95
N GLN A 270 9.41 11.74 -12.20
CA GLN A 270 9.52 12.98 -12.95
C GLN A 270 8.15 13.65 -13.13
N LEU A 271 7.12 12.87 -13.52
CA LEU A 271 5.74 13.39 -13.65
C LEU A 271 5.21 13.98 -12.33
N ILE A 272 5.46 13.31 -11.19
CA ILE A 272 5.06 13.80 -9.87
C ILE A 272 5.79 15.10 -9.53
N ARG A 273 7.08 15.18 -9.83
CA ARG A 273 7.94 16.31 -9.53
C ARG A 273 7.61 17.54 -10.37
N ASP A 274 7.42 17.32 -11.67
CA ASP A 274 7.21 18.41 -12.62
C ASP A 274 5.77 18.95 -12.59
N ALA A 275 4.82 18.20 -12.02
CA ALA A 275 3.42 18.64 -11.89
C ALA A 275 3.29 19.85 -10.97
N ARG A 276 2.53 20.85 -11.41
CA ARG A 276 2.17 22.02 -10.59
C ARG A 276 1.29 21.64 -9.41
N LEU A 277 0.36 20.71 -9.62
CA LEU A 277 -0.48 20.11 -8.59
C LEU A 277 -0.53 18.60 -8.75
N ASN A 278 -0.48 17.88 -7.64
CA ASN A 278 -0.75 16.43 -7.60
C ASN A 278 -2.09 16.19 -6.90
N LEU A 279 -2.98 15.44 -7.53
CA LEU A 279 -4.33 15.16 -7.02
C LEU A 279 -4.40 13.77 -6.38
N PHE A 280 -5.06 13.72 -5.21
CA PHE A 280 -5.33 12.48 -4.48
C PHE A 280 -6.80 12.43 -4.08
N TYR A 281 -7.53 11.53 -4.68
CA TYR A 281 -8.95 11.33 -4.43
C TYR A 281 -9.22 9.88 -4.01
N SER A 282 -10.04 9.72 -3.00
CA SER A 282 -10.66 8.45 -2.62
C SER A 282 -11.95 8.76 -1.86
N ALA A 283 -12.99 8.00 -2.13
CA ALA A 283 -14.23 8.05 -1.37
C ALA A 283 -14.12 7.35 0.01
N HIS A 284 -13.02 6.62 0.24
CA HIS A 284 -12.84 5.80 1.44
C HIS A 284 -11.50 6.05 2.11
N SER A 285 -11.50 6.13 3.45
CA SER A 285 -10.30 6.30 4.29
C SER A 285 -9.71 4.94 4.68
N SER A 286 -9.08 4.19 3.78
CA SER A 286 -8.46 2.91 4.15
C SER A 286 -6.98 2.85 3.83
N GLY A 287 -6.20 2.27 4.73
CA GLY A 287 -4.79 1.95 4.58
C GLY A 287 -3.84 3.16 4.49
N VAL A 288 -2.54 2.88 4.50
CA VAL A 288 -1.50 3.89 4.36
C VAL A 288 -1.40 4.37 2.91
N LYS A 289 -1.33 5.66 2.77
CA LYS A 289 -1.34 6.36 1.48
C LYS A 289 0.09 6.55 0.95
N LEU A 290 0.83 5.45 0.68
CA LEU A 290 2.22 5.50 0.21
C LEU A 290 2.39 6.35 -1.06
N LYS A 291 1.38 6.41 -1.93
CA LYS A 291 1.40 7.30 -3.09
C LYS A 291 1.42 8.78 -2.70
N LEU A 292 0.69 9.16 -1.65
CA LEU A 292 0.71 10.52 -1.11
C LEU A 292 2.05 10.82 -0.44
N ILE A 293 2.56 9.92 0.39
CA ILE A 293 3.89 10.06 1.01
C ILE A 293 4.95 10.27 -0.08
N ASN A 294 4.95 9.45 -1.13
CA ASN A 294 5.89 9.61 -2.25
C ASN A 294 5.76 10.98 -2.92
N ALA A 295 4.55 11.50 -3.09
CA ALA A 295 4.34 12.83 -3.64
C ALA A 295 4.81 13.94 -2.69
N LEU A 296 4.54 13.85 -1.40
CA LEU A 296 5.00 14.85 -0.42
C LEU A 296 6.53 15.02 -0.38
N PHE A 297 7.27 13.95 -0.68
CA PHE A 297 8.73 14.02 -0.81
C PHE A 297 9.22 14.59 -2.15
N ASN A 298 8.40 14.55 -3.19
CA ASN A 298 8.84 14.84 -4.56
C ASN A 298 8.03 15.93 -5.25
N ALA A 299 6.83 16.25 -4.79
CA ALA A 299 5.94 17.24 -5.40
C ALA A 299 5.97 18.57 -4.64
N GLN A 300 5.47 19.60 -5.29
CA GLN A 300 5.36 20.91 -4.67
C GLN A 300 4.05 21.07 -3.89
N ARG A 301 2.92 20.66 -4.49
CA ARG A 301 1.59 20.77 -3.87
C ARG A 301 0.77 19.51 -4.10
N CYS A 302 0.09 19.07 -3.04
CA CYS A 302 -0.83 17.94 -3.07
C CYS A 302 -2.23 18.40 -2.65
N LEU A 303 -3.20 18.31 -3.56
CA LEU A 303 -4.62 18.47 -3.28
C LEU A 303 -5.20 17.10 -2.98
N VAL A 304 -5.84 16.97 -1.82
CA VAL A 304 -6.23 15.67 -1.29
C VAL A 304 -7.68 15.73 -0.81
N SER A 305 -8.52 14.77 -1.21
CA SER A 305 -9.88 14.71 -0.69
C SER A 305 -9.89 14.57 0.82
N HIS A 306 -10.85 15.22 1.49
CA HIS A 306 -10.96 15.19 2.94
C HIS A 306 -11.01 13.76 3.47
N GLU A 307 -11.77 12.88 2.81
CA GLU A 307 -11.95 11.48 3.17
C GLU A 307 -10.63 10.69 3.09
N PHE A 308 -9.74 11.08 2.18
CA PHE A 308 -8.41 10.48 2.03
C PHE A 308 -7.51 10.78 3.23
N LEU A 309 -7.68 11.93 3.88
CA LEU A 309 -6.86 12.45 4.98
C LEU A 309 -7.41 12.11 6.37
N VAL A 310 -8.63 11.60 6.48
CA VAL A 310 -9.24 11.29 7.77
C VAL A 310 -8.32 10.42 8.63
N ASN A 311 -8.04 10.91 9.83
CA ASN A 311 -7.11 10.29 10.80
C ASN A 311 -5.66 10.16 10.31
N SER A 312 -5.15 11.16 9.58
CA SER A 312 -3.76 11.20 9.12
C SER A 312 -3.10 12.51 9.50
N ASP A 313 -1.92 12.46 10.14
CA ASP A 313 -1.09 13.64 10.41
C ASP A 313 -0.59 14.33 9.14
N LEU A 314 -0.71 13.65 7.99
CA LEU A 314 -0.39 14.22 6.68
C LEU A 314 -1.32 15.38 6.28
N SER A 315 -2.43 15.59 7.00
CA SER A 315 -3.37 16.69 6.75
C SER A 315 -2.71 18.07 6.83
N LEU A 316 -1.70 18.24 7.69
CA LEU A 316 -0.94 19.47 7.84
C LEU A 316 -0.02 19.77 6.65
N MET A 317 0.32 18.75 5.84
CA MET A 317 1.22 18.85 4.70
C MET A 317 0.48 18.90 3.35
N CYS A 318 -0.86 18.88 3.38
CA CYS A 318 -1.71 18.77 2.19
C CYS A 318 -2.76 19.88 2.16
N ILE A 319 -3.24 20.19 0.96
CA ILE A 319 -4.42 21.02 0.78
C ILE A 319 -5.64 20.13 0.75
N SER A 320 -6.44 20.14 1.81
CA SER A 320 -7.67 19.36 1.90
C SER A 320 -8.78 19.93 1.04
N VAL A 321 -9.47 19.08 0.29
CA VAL A 321 -10.54 19.48 -0.65
C VAL A 321 -11.81 18.68 -0.36
N ASN A 322 -12.92 19.38 -0.13
CA ASN A 322 -14.24 18.75 -0.03
C ASN A 322 -14.75 18.36 -1.42
N HIS A 323 -15.49 17.27 -1.51
CA HIS A 323 -15.96 16.70 -2.78
C HIS A 323 -16.63 17.72 -3.74
N ALA A 324 -17.40 18.67 -3.21
CA ALA A 324 -18.11 19.67 -4.00
C ALA A 324 -17.24 20.82 -4.55
N ASN A 325 -15.97 20.96 -4.09
CA ASN A 325 -15.17 22.16 -4.37
C ASN A 325 -13.88 21.90 -5.17
N TRP A 326 -13.78 20.77 -5.84
CA TRP A 326 -12.55 20.43 -6.59
C TRP A 326 -12.22 21.44 -7.68
N LYS A 327 -13.21 21.88 -8.47
CA LYS A 327 -13.01 22.84 -9.57
C LYS A 327 -12.37 24.13 -9.05
N GLY A 328 -13.05 24.79 -8.11
CA GLY A 328 -12.58 26.07 -7.58
C GLY A 328 -11.20 25.96 -6.90
N LYS A 329 -10.96 24.84 -6.17
CA LYS A 329 -9.68 24.66 -5.49
C LYS A 329 -8.52 24.35 -6.44
N ILE A 330 -8.77 23.62 -7.53
CA ILE A 330 -7.77 23.43 -8.59
C ILE A 330 -7.43 24.76 -9.26
N GLU A 331 -8.44 25.57 -9.64
CA GLU A 331 -8.22 26.87 -10.26
C GLU A 331 -7.45 27.83 -9.33
N GLU A 332 -7.83 27.90 -8.06
CA GLU A 332 -7.15 28.73 -7.03
C GLU A 332 -5.69 28.34 -6.90
N GLU A 333 -5.40 27.07 -6.61
CA GLU A 333 -4.05 26.61 -6.32
C GLU A 333 -3.16 26.51 -7.56
N PHE A 334 -3.75 26.29 -8.74
CA PHE A 334 -3.01 26.29 -10.01
C PHE A 334 -2.51 27.69 -10.37
N ASN A 335 -3.31 28.73 -10.12
CA ASN A 335 -2.97 30.13 -10.42
C ASN A 335 -2.14 30.79 -9.31
N ARG A 336 -2.04 30.19 -8.14
CA ARG A 336 -1.27 30.73 -7.02
C ARG A 336 0.23 30.73 -7.32
N ASN A 337 0.87 31.89 -7.23
CA ASN A 337 2.30 32.02 -7.44
C ASN A 337 3.12 31.19 -6.44
N PHE A 338 4.26 30.70 -6.90
CA PHE A 338 5.24 30.02 -6.07
C PHE A 338 6.11 31.04 -5.35
N ASN A 339 5.94 31.21 -4.05
CA ASN A 339 6.96 31.78 -3.18
C ASN A 339 7.73 30.63 -2.54
N ILE A 340 8.99 30.48 -2.90
CA ILE A 340 9.96 29.66 -2.17
C ILE A 340 10.48 30.60 -1.06
N GLU A 341 9.81 30.59 0.09
CA GLU A 341 10.40 31.11 1.33
C GLU A 341 11.13 30.00 2.05
#